data_0663897967fac72e8fdc3cd71a3f5292
#
_entry.id   0663897967fac72e8fdc3cd71a3f5292
#
_cell.length_a   1.000
_cell.length_b   1.000
_cell.length_c   1.000
_cell.angle_alpha   90.00
_cell.angle_beta   90.00
_cell.angle_gamma   90.00
#
_symmetry.space_group_name_H-M   'P 1'
#
loop_
_entity.id
_entity.type
_entity.pdbx_description
1 polymer ?
#
loop_
_entity_poly.entity_id
_entity_poly.type
_entity_poly.pdbx_seq_one_letter_code
_entity_poly.pdbx_strand_id
1 'polypeptide(L)'
;MKTCIIAIARLEGEYIREWVEHHLNLGFDKIFIGDNNIDNIDNPNDTENLANILYDYIVNNKVEILDLKSNEDNQYAFYNNMLYDENINNEFDWMLFIDIDEFLFLNKHNNVSDYLSQPHFDMTDVIKINWMTMTDGGHLINTGKPVLERMT
;
A
#
# COMPACT_ATOMS: atom_id res chain seq x y z
N MET A 1 0.45 -19.79 2.56
CA MET A 1 -0.44 -18.62 2.52
C MET A 1 0.33 -17.50 1.87
N LYS A 2 -0.20 -16.95 0.79
CA LYS A 2 0.34 -15.77 0.10
C LYS A 2 -0.57 -14.57 0.31
N THR A 3 -0.01 -13.41 0.52
CA THR A 3 -0.75 -12.19 0.83
C THR A 3 -0.29 -11.04 -0.06
N CYS A 4 -1.23 -10.20 -0.50
CA CYS A 4 -0.88 -8.99 -1.23
C CYS A 4 -1.57 -7.76 -0.67
N ILE A 5 -1.04 -6.59 -1.05
CA ILE A 5 -1.66 -5.29 -0.79
C ILE A 5 -2.05 -4.66 -2.13
N ILE A 6 -3.17 -3.95 -2.11
CA ILE A 6 -3.66 -3.16 -3.23
C ILE A 6 -3.90 -1.74 -2.73
N ALA A 7 -3.21 -0.78 -3.32
CA ALA A 7 -3.27 0.63 -2.93
C ALA A 7 -3.27 1.55 -4.15
N ILE A 8 -3.71 2.79 -3.98
CA ILE A 8 -3.60 3.84 -4.99
C ILE A 8 -2.70 4.94 -4.45
N ALA A 9 -1.74 5.38 -5.27
CA ALA A 9 -0.82 6.47 -4.94
C ALA A 9 -1.13 7.72 -5.78
N ARG A 10 -1.16 8.87 -5.11
CA ARG A 10 -1.26 10.19 -5.74
C ARG A 10 -0.53 11.23 -4.90
N LEU A 11 0.64 11.69 -5.37
CA LEU A 11 1.50 12.67 -4.69
C LEU A 11 2.09 12.18 -3.35
N GLU A 12 2.32 10.87 -3.21
CA GLU A 12 2.88 10.26 -2.00
C GLU A 12 4.35 9.81 -2.12
N GLY A 13 5.08 10.26 -3.15
CA GLY A 13 6.47 9.85 -3.40
C GLY A 13 7.42 10.12 -2.25
N GLU A 14 7.13 11.09 -1.39
CA GLU A 14 7.96 11.43 -0.23
C GLU A 14 8.07 10.27 0.77
N TYR A 15 6.99 9.48 0.99
CA TYR A 15 6.95 8.43 2.02
C TYR A 15 6.54 7.05 1.50
N ILE A 16 6.22 6.91 0.21
CA ILE A 16 5.77 5.64 -0.37
C ILE A 16 6.81 4.52 -0.19
N ARG A 17 8.10 4.86 -0.22
CA ARG A 17 9.17 3.87 0.00
C ARG A 17 9.14 3.33 1.42
N GLU A 18 8.98 4.18 2.43
CA GLU A 18 8.83 3.78 3.83
C GLU A 18 7.59 2.88 4.01
N TRP A 19 6.49 3.26 3.37
CA TRP A 19 5.25 2.50 3.42
C TRP A 19 5.40 1.10 2.80
N VAL A 20 6.04 0.99 1.64
CA VAL A 20 6.35 -0.30 0.99
C VAL A 20 7.24 -1.16 1.88
N GLU A 21 8.33 -0.59 2.40
CA GLU A 21 9.26 -1.30 3.28
C GLU A 21 8.59 -1.82 4.54
N HIS A 22 7.75 -1.00 5.17
CA HIS A 22 6.98 -1.39 6.35
C HIS A 22 6.13 -2.63 6.10
N HIS A 23 5.34 -2.62 5.04
CA HIS A 23 4.41 -3.70 4.75
C HIS A 23 5.10 -4.98 4.26
N LEU A 24 6.16 -4.87 3.48
CA LEU A 24 6.98 -6.03 3.11
C LEU A 24 7.67 -6.64 4.33
N ASN A 25 8.11 -5.83 5.29
CA ASN A 25 8.69 -6.29 6.56
C ASN A 25 7.64 -6.98 7.46
N LEU A 26 6.35 -6.61 7.35
CA LEU A 26 5.26 -7.34 8.01
C LEU A 26 4.96 -8.69 7.33
N GLY A 27 5.60 -9.00 6.21
CA GLY A 27 5.51 -10.30 5.55
C GLY A 27 4.48 -10.40 4.44
N PHE A 28 4.01 -9.27 3.88
CA PHE A 28 3.28 -9.30 2.62
C PHE A 28 4.20 -9.74 1.48
N ASP A 29 3.68 -10.57 0.58
CA ASP A 29 4.46 -11.15 -0.51
C ASP A 29 4.62 -10.18 -1.67
N LYS A 30 3.58 -9.40 -1.98
CA LYS A 30 3.55 -8.46 -3.10
C LYS A 30 2.64 -7.26 -2.82
N ILE A 31 2.96 -6.13 -3.44
CA ILE A 31 2.18 -4.89 -3.38
C ILE A 31 1.86 -4.44 -4.80
N PHE A 32 0.59 -4.20 -5.08
CA PHE A 32 0.08 -3.61 -6.32
C PHE A 32 -0.28 -2.15 -6.06
N ILE A 33 0.29 -1.23 -6.82
CA ILE A 33 0.07 0.20 -6.67
C ILE A 33 -0.52 0.77 -7.95
N GLY A 34 -1.74 1.29 -7.87
CA GLY A 34 -2.33 2.10 -8.91
C GLY A 34 -1.73 3.50 -8.92
N ASP A 35 -0.94 3.85 -9.93
CA ASP A 35 -0.35 5.17 -10.08
C ASP A 35 -1.38 6.14 -10.68
N ASN A 36 -1.95 6.99 -9.83
CA ASN A 36 -2.90 8.03 -10.20
C ASN A 36 -2.27 9.44 -10.24
N ASN A 37 -0.95 9.52 -10.41
CA ASN A 37 -0.27 10.80 -10.62
C ASN A 37 -0.56 11.30 -12.05
N ILE A 38 -1.19 12.45 -12.15
CA ILE A 38 -1.44 13.12 -13.43
C ILE A 38 -0.16 13.85 -13.80
N ASP A 39 0.34 13.63 -15.02
CA ASP A 39 1.45 14.41 -15.56
C ASP A 39 1.02 15.88 -15.63
N ASN A 40 1.51 16.69 -14.71
CA ASN A 40 1.21 18.10 -14.69
C ASN A 40 2.09 18.80 -15.77
N ILE A 41 1.47 19.14 -16.89
CA ILE A 41 2.14 19.78 -18.01
C ILE A 41 2.70 21.15 -17.59
N ASP A 42 2.09 21.82 -16.61
CA ASP A 42 2.47 23.14 -16.13
C ASP A 42 3.59 23.11 -15.09
N ASN A 43 3.81 21.97 -14.44
CA ASN A 43 4.92 21.78 -13.50
C ASN A 43 5.55 20.38 -13.67
N PRO A 44 6.47 20.21 -14.63
CA PRO A 44 7.10 18.90 -14.88
C PRO A 44 7.95 18.38 -13.71
N ASN A 45 8.17 19.18 -12.67
CA ASN A 45 8.85 18.76 -11.44
C ASN A 45 7.88 18.11 -10.41
N ASP A 46 6.57 18.18 -10.62
CA ASP A 46 5.56 17.55 -9.77
C ASP A 46 5.23 16.11 -10.19
N THR A 47 5.85 15.62 -11.24
CA THR A 47 5.69 14.22 -11.65
C THR A 47 6.58 13.34 -10.79
N GLU A 48 6.03 12.81 -9.74
CA GLU A 48 6.67 11.76 -8.96
C GLU A 48 6.70 10.47 -9.77
N ASN A 49 7.88 10.07 -10.18
CA ASN A 49 8.06 8.82 -10.89
C ASN A 49 8.18 7.66 -9.88
N LEU A 50 7.04 7.07 -9.51
CA LEU A 50 6.97 5.95 -8.59
C LEU A 50 7.84 4.77 -9.03
N ALA A 51 7.96 4.54 -10.34
CA ALA A 51 8.79 3.48 -10.88
C ALA A 51 10.28 3.69 -10.59
N ASN A 52 10.76 4.94 -10.54
CA ASN A 52 12.13 5.24 -10.15
C ASN A 52 12.33 5.08 -8.63
N ILE A 53 11.36 5.57 -7.84
CA ILE A 53 11.43 5.51 -6.37
C ILE A 53 11.43 4.05 -5.88
N LEU A 54 10.67 3.18 -6.54
CA LEU A 54 10.45 1.79 -6.15
C LEU A 54 11.16 0.77 -7.04
N TYR A 55 12.13 1.22 -7.86
CA TYR A 55 12.78 0.41 -8.88
C TYR A 55 13.30 -0.94 -8.36
N ASP A 56 13.97 -0.94 -7.23
CA ASP A 56 14.54 -2.14 -6.62
C ASP A 56 13.46 -3.15 -6.20
N TYR A 57 12.31 -2.70 -5.72
CA TYR A 57 11.18 -3.57 -5.39
C TYR A 57 10.48 -4.12 -6.63
N ILE A 58 10.39 -3.32 -7.70
CA ILE A 58 9.80 -3.74 -8.98
C ILE A 58 10.66 -4.83 -9.62
N VAL A 59 11.97 -4.64 -9.71
CA VAL A 59 12.89 -5.62 -10.30
C VAL A 59 12.88 -6.93 -9.52
N ASN A 60 12.69 -6.89 -8.21
CA ASN A 60 12.57 -8.06 -7.34
C ASN A 60 11.14 -8.64 -7.29
N ASN A 61 10.23 -8.17 -8.14
CA ASN A 61 8.82 -8.60 -8.19
C ASN A 61 8.06 -8.47 -6.86
N LYS A 62 8.45 -7.51 -6.02
CA LYS A 62 7.79 -7.18 -4.75
C LYS A 62 6.74 -6.10 -4.90
N VAL A 63 6.91 -5.21 -5.89
CA VAL A 63 5.96 -4.15 -6.22
C VAL A 63 5.61 -4.24 -7.70
N GLU A 64 4.35 -4.00 -8.01
CA GLU A 64 3.85 -3.81 -9.38
C GLU A 64 3.09 -2.49 -9.45
N ILE A 65 3.44 -1.64 -10.42
CA ILE A 65 2.79 -0.36 -10.65
C ILE A 65 1.87 -0.48 -11.85
N LEU A 66 0.62 -0.07 -11.68
CA LEU A 66 -0.44 -0.07 -12.67
C LEU A 66 -0.82 1.37 -13.01
N ASP A 67 -0.78 1.74 -14.28
CA ASP A 67 -1.06 3.10 -14.73
C ASP A 67 -2.57 3.41 -14.68
N LEU A 68 -2.97 4.39 -13.87
CA LEU A 68 -4.34 4.87 -13.74
C LEU A 68 -4.53 6.31 -14.25
N LYS A 69 -3.51 6.94 -14.80
CA LYS A 69 -3.47 8.38 -15.15
C LYS A 69 -4.55 8.85 -16.12
N SER A 70 -5.15 7.93 -16.87
CA SER A 70 -6.12 8.27 -17.93
C SER A 70 -7.58 8.38 -17.47
N ASN A 71 -7.89 8.10 -16.19
CA ASN A 71 -9.27 7.96 -15.74
C ASN A 71 -9.55 8.81 -14.49
N GLU A 72 -10.52 9.69 -14.51
CA GLU A 72 -10.84 10.62 -13.41
C GLU A 72 -11.55 9.99 -12.20
N ASP A 73 -12.20 8.81 -12.33
CA ASP A 73 -13.03 8.19 -11.27
C ASP A 73 -12.55 6.78 -10.87
N ASN A 74 -11.28 6.63 -10.45
CA ASN A 74 -10.63 5.35 -10.59
C ASN A 74 -10.52 4.48 -9.36
N GLN A 75 -10.61 5.01 -8.15
CA GLN A 75 -10.38 4.20 -6.96
C GLN A 75 -11.33 3.00 -6.90
N TYR A 76 -12.63 3.24 -7.06
CA TYR A 76 -13.63 2.17 -7.02
C TYR A 76 -13.46 1.17 -8.17
N ALA A 77 -13.26 1.65 -9.38
CA ALA A 77 -13.06 0.79 -10.55
C ALA A 77 -11.76 -0.04 -10.43
N PHE A 78 -10.69 0.59 -9.98
CA PHE A 78 -9.42 -0.10 -9.75
C PHE A 78 -9.54 -1.19 -8.70
N TYR A 79 -10.08 -0.89 -7.52
CA TYR A 79 -10.24 -1.87 -6.46
C TYR A 79 -11.15 -3.02 -6.87
N ASN A 80 -12.25 -2.76 -7.61
CA ASN A 80 -13.09 -3.82 -8.14
C ASN A 80 -12.36 -4.67 -9.18
N ASN A 81 -11.61 -4.07 -10.09
CA ASN A 81 -10.84 -4.82 -11.08
C ASN A 81 -9.83 -5.74 -10.40
N MET A 82 -9.10 -5.25 -9.40
CA MET A 82 -8.15 -6.05 -8.64
C MET A 82 -8.82 -7.17 -7.83
N LEU A 83 -9.97 -6.88 -7.21
CA LEU A 83 -10.73 -7.84 -6.42
C LEU A 83 -11.24 -9.01 -7.27
N TYR A 84 -11.59 -8.77 -8.52
CA TYR A 84 -12.15 -9.79 -9.43
C TYR A 84 -11.14 -10.30 -10.48
N ASP A 85 -9.87 -9.90 -10.40
CA ASP A 85 -8.83 -10.44 -11.29
C ASP A 85 -8.53 -11.91 -10.94
N GLU A 86 -8.82 -12.80 -11.89
CA GLU A 86 -8.64 -14.24 -11.70
C GLU A 86 -7.19 -14.64 -11.44
N ASN A 87 -6.21 -13.93 -12.00
CA ASN A 87 -4.80 -14.23 -11.78
C ASN A 87 -4.39 -13.91 -10.35
N ILE A 88 -4.81 -12.75 -9.83
CA ILE A 88 -4.53 -12.33 -8.47
C ILE A 88 -5.24 -13.26 -7.48
N ASN A 89 -6.53 -13.57 -7.72
CA ASN A 89 -7.31 -14.47 -6.87
C ASN A 89 -6.76 -15.91 -6.84
N ASN A 90 -6.12 -16.37 -7.92
CA ASN A 90 -5.49 -17.67 -7.95
C ASN A 90 -4.10 -17.69 -7.33
N GLU A 91 -3.45 -16.55 -7.20
CA GLU A 91 -2.09 -16.44 -6.64
C GLU A 91 -2.08 -16.14 -5.14
N PHE A 92 -3.01 -15.29 -4.66
CA PHE A 92 -3.01 -14.79 -3.28
C PHE A 92 -4.23 -15.29 -2.50
N ASP A 93 -3.97 -15.74 -1.27
CA ASP A 93 -5.01 -16.21 -0.35
C ASP A 93 -5.75 -15.04 0.32
N TRP A 94 -5.05 -13.89 0.52
CA TRP A 94 -5.59 -12.68 1.14
C TRP A 94 -5.11 -11.41 0.44
N MET A 95 -6.03 -10.46 0.29
CA MET A 95 -5.77 -9.11 -0.23
C MET A 95 -6.11 -8.07 0.83
N LEU A 96 -5.18 -7.14 1.08
CA LEU A 96 -5.43 -5.96 1.89
C LEU A 96 -5.62 -4.75 0.98
N PHE A 97 -6.76 -4.05 1.12
CA PHE A 97 -7.03 -2.76 0.50
C PHE A 97 -6.78 -1.68 1.54
N ILE A 98 -5.81 -0.79 1.29
CA ILE A 98 -5.34 0.20 2.26
C ILE A 98 -4.78 1.42 1.53
N ASP A 99 -4.94 2.61 2.08
CA ASP A 99 -4.38 3.83 1.51
C ASP A 99 -2.88 3.97 1.83
N ILE A 100 -2.15 4.73 1.01
CA ILE A 100 -0.67 4.87 1.17
C ILE A 100 -0.29 5.62 2.44
N ASP A 101 -1.17 6.41 3.02
CA ASP A 101 -0.95 7.10 4.29
C ASP A 101 -1.36 6.26 5.52
N GLU A 102 -1.78 5.03 5.32
CA GLU A 102 -2.16 4.09 6.38
C GLU A 102 -1.09 3.01 6.58
N PHE A 103 -0.72 2.76 7.82
CA PHE A 103 0.25 1.74 8.20
C PHE A 103 -0.40 0.64 9.03
N LEU A 104 -0.32 -0.61 8.57
CA LEU A 104 -0.83 -1.75 9.32
C LEU A 104 0.07 -2.07 10.53
N PHE A 105 -0.53 -2.23 11.70
CA PHE A 105 0.16 -2.69 12.89
C PHE A 105 -0.42 -3.99 13.44
N LEU A 106 0.45 -4.94 13.74
CA LEU A 106 0.10 -6.22 14.36
C LEU A 106 0.53 -6.20 15.84
N ASN A 107 -0.43 -6.00 16.76
CA ASN A 107 -0.14 -5.81 18.19
C ASN A 107 0.55 -7.02 18.87
N LYS A 108 0.33 -8.24 18.38
CA LYS A 108 0.78 -9.49 19.03
C LYS A 108 1.56 -10.43 18.10
N HIS A 109 1.69 -10.07 16.83
CA HIS A 109 2.32 -10.88 15.80
C HIS A 109 3.33 -10.02 15.05
N ASN A 110 4.42 -10.61 14.62
CA ASN A 110 5.44 -9.90 13.84
C ASN A 110 5.28 -10.12 12.33
N ASN A 111 4.35 -10.99 11.92
CA ASN A 111 4.15 -11.37 10.53
C ASN A 111 2.66 -11.56 10.24
N VAL A 112 2.21 -11.10 9.09
CA VAL A 112 0.81 -11.16 8.67
C VAL A 112 0.34 -12.60 8.46
N SER A 113 1.20 -13.48 7.94
CA SER A 113 0.84 -14.89 7.73
C SER A 113 0.61 -15.62 9.07
N ASP A 114 1.41 -15.33 10.10
CA ASP A 114 1.20 -15.89 11.45
C ASP A 114 -0.11 -15.39 12.05
N TYR A 115 -0.44 -14.12 11.82
CA TYR A 115 -1.72 -13.55 12.26
C TYR A 115 -2.91 -14.22 11.58
N LEU A 116 -2.89 -14.35 10.25
CA LEU A 116 -3.98 -14.90 9.45
C LEU A 116 -4.12 -16.43 9.60
N SER A 117 -3.07 -17.13 10.04
CA SER A 117 -3.09 -18.59 10.25
C SER A 117 -3.80 -19.02 11.54
N GLN A 118 -4.40 -18.10 12.28
CA GLN A 118 -5.11 -18.45 13.50
C GLN A 118 -6.45 -19.14 13.20
N PRO A 119 -6.82 -20.19 13.97
CA PRO A 119 -8.00 -21.01 13.67
C PRO A 119 -9.33 -20.25 13.60
N HIS A 120 -9.43 -19.08 14.22
CA HIS A 120 -10.65 -18.28 14.16
C HIS A 120 -10.85 -17.59 12.79
N PHE A 121 -9.84 -17.60 11.90
CA PHE A 121 -9.96 -17.11 10.54
C PHE A 121 -10.28 -18.21 9.50
N ASP A 122 -10.28 -19.50 9.88
CA ASP A 122 -10.46 -20.62 8.94
C ASP A 122 -11.76 -20.53 8.10
N MET A 123 -12.79 -19.86 8.64
CA MET A 123 -14.10 -19.66 7.96
C MET A 123 -14.40 -18.18 7.73
N THR A 124 -13.37 -17.35 7.62
CA THR A 124 -13.52 -15.90 7.51
C THR A 124 -13.18 -15.47 6.10
N ASP A 125 -14.13 -14.82 5.42
CA ASP A 125 -13.93 -14.27 4.07
C ASP A 125 -13.46 -12.80 4.10
N VAL A 126 -13.80 -12.05 5.17
CA VAL A 126 -13.50 -10.62 5.28
C VAL A 126 -13.11 -10.25 6.70
N ILE A 127 -11.98 -9.55 6.83
CA ILE A 127 -11.52 -8.96 8.09
C ILE A 127 -11.60 -7.43 7.97
N LYS A 128 -12.31 -6.79 8.90
CA LYS A 128 -12.34 -5.33 9.03
C LYS A 128 -11.31 -4.90 10.07
N ILE A 129 -10.46 -3.96 9.68
CA ILE A 129 -9.41 -3.41 10.54
C ILE A 129 -9.88 -2.04 11.07
N ASN A 130 -9.68 -1.82 12.37
CA ASN A 130 -10.02 -0.53 12.97
C ASN A 130 -8.91 0.48 12.74
N TRP A 131 -9.29 1.71 12.42
CA TRP A 131 -8.37 2.84 12.35
C TRP A 131 -7.94 3.31 13.72
N MET A 132 -6.69 3.72 13.80
CA MET A 132 -6.17 4.53 14.88
C MET A 132 -5.57 5.79 14.23
N THR A 133 -6.20 6.93 14.47
CA THR A 133 -5.70 8.20 13.92
C THR A 133 -4.48 8.65 14.72
N MET A 134 -3.39 8.89 14.01
CA MET A 134 -2.16 9.50 14.56
C MET A 134 -2.15 10.99 14.21
N THR A 135 -1.47 11.77 15.03
CA THR A 135 -1.26 13.21 14.78
C THR A 135 0.18 13.51 14.42
N ASP A 136 0.46 14.72 13.98
CA ASP A 136 1.80 15.20 13.64
C ASP A 136 2.73 15.40 14.87
N GLY A 137 2.29 14.99 16.06
CA GLY A 137 3.07 15.16 17.29
C GLY A 137 3.33 16.62 17.66
N GLY A 138 2.57 17.57 17.07
CA GLY A 138 2.76 19.02 17.27
C GLY A 138 3.86 19.63 16.41
N HIS A 139 4.36 18.92 15.41
CA HIS A 139 5.31 19.45 14.44
C HIS A 139 4.60 20.35 13.42
N LEU A 140 5.05 21.60 13.30
CA LEU A 140 4.50 22.60 12.34
C LEU A 140 5.11 22.48 10.94
N ILE A 141 6.19 21.74 10.80
CA ILE A 141 6.91 21.53 9.55
C ILE A 141 7.33 20.08 9.43
N ASN A 142 7.47 19.59 8.19
CA ASN A 142 8.07 18.28 7.95
C ASN A 142 9.52 18.26 8.46
N THR A 143 9.83 17.36 9.37
CA THR A 143 11.15 17.23 9.98
C THR A 143 12.13 16.39 9.16
N GLY A 144 11.67 15.79 8.04
CA GLY A 144 12.44 14.85 7.22
C GLY A 144 12.66 13.48 7.86
N LYS A 145 12.07 13.24 9.04
CA LYS A 145 12.11 11.91 9.67
C LYS A 145 11.05 10.98 9.05
N PRO A 146 11.23 9.65 9.19
CA PRO A 146 10.22 8.67 8.82
C PRO A 146 8.84 9.00 9.41
N VAL A 147 7.78 8.65 8.69
CA VAL A 147 6.38 8.91 9.12
C VAL A 147 6.12 8.28 10.48
N LEU A 148 6.55 7.02 10.66
CA LEU A 148 6.33 6.27 11.91
C LEU A 148 7.10 6.82 13.12
N GLU A 149 8.16 7.62 12.91
CA GLU A 149 8.91 8.27 14.00
C GLU A 149 8.32 9.64 14.41
N ARG A 150 7.55 10.28 13.53
CA ARG A 150 7.05 11.64 13.74
C ARG A 150 5.55 11.71 14.05
N MET A 151 4.79 10.67 13.74
CA MET A 151 3.37 10.58 14.03
C MET A 151 3.13 9.93 15.40
N THR A 152 2.30 10.55 16.24
CA THR A 152 2.03 10.10 17.61
C THR A 152 0.53 10.22 17.95
#